data_4f6c33b1725f24f3e93cde8b9dcdbec4
#
_entry.id   4f6c33b1725f24f3e93cde8b9dcdbec4
#
_cell.length_a   1.000
_cell.length_b   1.000
_cell.length_c   1.000
_cell.angle_alpha   90.00
_cell.angle_beta   90.00
_cell.angle_gamma   90.00
#
_symmetry.space_group_name_H-M   'P 1'
#
loop_
_entity.id
_entity.type
_entity.pdbx_description
1 polymer ?
#
loop_
_entity_poly.entity_id
_entity_poly.type
_entity_poly.pdbx_seq_one_letter_code
_entity_poly.pdbx_strand_id
1 'polypeptide(L)'
;MIALNSIIDKIVKNQDISCNNLNLFFLQCLGYTSDIKIYKDCVIDNDLVFENENKLIEELYFKAKKIKNKFVSFIKIWRWKKAIKSSVDTDLYLNKLDSFKNKYKIEILENNTIYTFRLSDLVNYWIESLKNSQGLFSKPLLLKNPHTNLDISKHNLYNIYFKLLDTGFN
;
A
#
# COMPACT_ATOMS: atom_id res chain seq x y z
N MET A 1 9.37 -5.77 7.91
CA MET A 1 7.87 -5.74 8.03
C MET A 1 7.51 -6.27 9.41
N ILE A 2 6.74 -5.53 10.21
CA ILE A 2 6.31 -6.03 11.53
C ILE A 2 5.28 -7.12 11.29
N ALA A 3 5.59 -8.34 11.71
CA ALA A 3 4.66 -9.47 11.58
C ALA A 3 3.47 -9.27 12.51
N LEU A 4 2.27 -9.59 12.05
CA LEU A 4 1.04 -9.45 12.85
C LEU A 4 1.12 -10.31 14.13
N ASN A 5 1.75 -11.47 14.04
CA ASN A 5 1.99 -12.40 15.15
C ASN A 5 2.73 -11.74 16.32
N SER A 6 3.82 -11.01 16.03
CA SER A 6 4.58 -10.30 17.07
C SER A 6 3.76 -9.26 17.83
N ILE A 7 2.74 -8.68 17.17
CA ILE A 7 1.81 -7.74 17.80
C ILE A 7 0.80 -8.51 18.64
N ILE A 8 0.28 -9.62 18.13
CA ILE A 8 -0.66 -10.49 18.86
C ILE A 8 -0.02 -11.02 20.13
N ASP A 9 1.20 -11.57 20.05
CA ASP A 9 1.93 -12.10 21.21
C ASP A 9 2.12 -11.05 22.32
N LYS A 10 2.41 -9.80 21.91
CA LYS A 10 2.55 -8.69 22.87
C LYS A 10 1.21 -8.29 23.51
N ILE A 11 0.11 -8.32 22.75
CA ILE A 11 -1.22 -8.00 23.28
C ILE A 11 -1.63 -9.08 24.29
N VAL A 12 -1.47 -10.34 23.93
CA VAL A 12 -1.82 -11.49 24.81
C VAL A 12 -1.02 -11.44 26.10
N LYS A 13 0.30 -11.23 26.04
CA LYS A 13 1.17 -11.12 27.22
C LYS A 13 0.82 -9.95 28.14
N ASN A 14 0.42 -8.80 27.55
CA ASN A 14 0.15 -7.58 28.34
C ASN A 14 -1.25 -7.57 28.99
N GLN A 15 -2.15 -8.44 28.61
CA GLN A 15 -3.53 -8.46 29.10
C GLN A 15 -3.85 -9.69 29.98
N ASP A 16 -2.86 -10.54 30.29
CA ASP A 16 -3.02 -11.81 31.04
C ASP A 16 -4.20 -12.64 30.51
N ILE A 17 -4.41 -12.63 29.19
CA ILE A 17 -5.47 -13.36 28.55
C ILE A 17 -5.08 -14.82 28.57
N SER A 18 -5.79 -15.63 29.36
CA SER A 18 -5.68 -17.10 29.31
C SER A 18 -6.27 -17.60 28.00
N CYS A 19 -5.47 -17.66 26.97
CA CYS A 19 -5.84 -18.31 25.73
C CYS A 19 -5.46 -19.80 25.79
N ASN A 20 -6.38 -20.68 25.44
CA ASN A 20 -6.05 -22.08 25.20
C ASN A 20 -5.00 -22.17 24.09
N ASN A 21 -4.12 -23.17 24.16
CA ASN A 21 -3.04 -23.36 23.16
C ASN A 21 -3.56 -23.42 21.71
N LEU A 22 -4.78 -23.90 21.50
CA LEU A 22 -5.45 -23.95 20.20
C LEU A 22 -5.77 -22.56 19.66
N ASN A 23 -6.27 -21.65 20.49
CA ASN A 23 -6.61 -20.28 20.14
C ASN A 23 -5.36 -19.46 19.80
N LEU A 24 -4.26 -19.72 20.53
CA LEU A 24 -2.97 -19.11 20.24
C LEU A 24 -2.42 -19.58 18.89
N PHE A 25 -2.60 -20.86 18.56
CA PHE A 25 -2.22 -21.43 17.27
C PHE A 25 -3.03 -20.81 16.11
N PHE A 26 -4.34 -20.68 16.27
CA PHE A 26 -5.18 -20.00 15.26
C PHE A 26 -4.81 -18.53 15.07
N LEU A 27 -4.56 -17.80 16.15
CA LEU A 27 -4.08 -16.41 16.08
C LEU A 27 -2.73 -16.29 15.37
N GLN A 28 -1.83 -17.25 15.59
CA GLN A 28 -0.55 -17.33 14.89
C GLN A 28 -0.74 -17.61 13.40
N CYS A 29 -1.60 -18.55 13.03
CA CYS A 29 -1.93 -18.85 11.63
C CYS A 29 -2.52 -17.62 10.92
N LEU A 30 -3.41 -16.87 11.56
CA LEU A 30 -3.98 -15.61 11.06
C LEU A 30 -2.94 -14.51 10.90
N GLY A 31 -1.89 -14.55 11.70
CA GLY A 31 -0.78 -13.61 11.60
C GLY A 31 0.03 -13.74 10.31
N TYR A 32 0.07 -14.91 9.69
CA TYR A 32 0.76 -15.16 8.43
C TYR A 32 -0.06 -14.74 7.20
N THR A 33 -1.37 -14.62 7.35
CA THR A 33 -2.26 -14.25 6.25
C THR A 33 -2.89 -12.89 6.50
N SER A 34 -2.95 -12.04 5.49
CA SER A 34 -3.74 -10.81 5.53
C SER A 34 -5.14 -11.01 4.96
N ASP A 35 -5.50 -12.25 4.64
CA ASP A 35 -6.71 -12.58 3.92
C ASP A 35 -7.87 -12.84 4.90
N ILE A 36 -8.90 -11.99 4.79
CA ILE A 36 -10.15 -12.10 5.55
C ILE A 36 -10.86 -13.43 5.27
N LYS A 37 -10.66 -14.00 4.06
CA LYS A 37 -11.27 -15.26 3.68
C LYS A 37 -10.74 -16.42 4.53
N ILE A 38 -9.41 -16.49 4.69
CA ILE A 38 -8.78 -17.51 5.54
C ILE A 38 -9.19 -17.34 7.01
N TYR A 39 -9.39 -16.10 7.46
CA TYR A 39 -9.94 -15.81 8.78
C TYR A 39 -11.35 -16.41 8.95
N LYS A 40 -12.24 -16.18 7.98
CA LYS A 40 -13.60 -16.74 8.01
C LYS A 40 -13.58 -18.28 8.02
N ASP A 41 -12.84 -18.87 7.09
CA ASP A 41 -12.75 -20.31 6.92
C ASP A 41 -12.12 -21.01 8.15
N CYS A 42 -11.15 -20.38 8.81
CA CYS A 42 -10.45 -20.97 9.96
C CYS A 42 -11.11 -20.71 11.32
N VAL A 43 -11.85 -19.61 11.48
CA VAL A 43 -12.35 -19.18 12.80
C VAL A 43 -13.87 -19.21 12.89
N ILE A 44 -14.59 -18.77 11.87
CA ILE A 44 -16.06 -18.64 11.90
C ILE A 44 -16.70 -19.99 11.55
N ASP A 45 -16.15 -20.71 10.56
CA ASP A 45 -16.71 -21.94 10.04
C ASP A 45 -16.11 -23.20 10.72
N ASN A 46 -15.35 -23.03 11.83
CA ASN A 46 -14.72 -24.13 12.52
C ASN A 46 -15.51 -24.52 13.78
N ASP A 47 -16.22 -25.65 13.70
CA ASP A 47 -17.03 -26.21 14.79
C ASP A 47 -16.24 -26.56 16.06
N LEU A 48 -14.90 -26.51 16.00
CA LEU A 48 -14.01 -26.83 17.12
C LEU A 48 -13.78 -25.64 18.08
N VAL A 49 -14.24 -24.45 17.72
CA VAL A 49 -14.04 -23.23 18.54
C VAL A 49 -15.37 -22.82 19.17
N PHE A 50 -15.41 -22.75 20.50
CA PHE A 50 -16.61 -22.33 21.23
C PHE A 50 -17.00 -20.88 20.90
N GLU A 51 -18.28 -20.59 20.83
CA GLU A 51 -18.85 -19.30 20.39
C GLU A 51 -18.31 -18.07 21.16
N ASN A 52 -18.03 -18.26 22.47
CA ASN A 52 -17.44 -17.19 23.31
C ASN A 52 -15.95 -16.96 23.01
N GLU A 53 -15.23 -17.98 22.56
CA GLU A 53 -13.82 -17.87 22.20
C GLU A 53 -13.63 -17.25 20.83
N ASN A 54 -14.59 -17.45 19.92
CA ASN A 54 -14.61 -16.81 18.60
C ASN A 54 -14.65 -15.28 18.71
N LYS A 55 -15.47 -14.73 19.60
CA LYS A 55 -15.54 -13.27 19.83
C LYS A 55 -14.22 -12.70 20.34
N LEU A 56 -13.57 -13.40 21.28
CA LEU A 56 -12.29 -12.97 21.82
C LEU A 56 -11.20 -12.98 20.73
N ILE A 57 -11.15 -14.03 19.91
CA ILE A 57 -10.20 -14.14 18.79
C ILE A 57 -10.42 -13.03 17.78
N GLU A 58 -11.67 -12.73 17.45
CA GLU A 58 -12.07 -11.67 16.54
C GLU A 58 -11.62 -10.29 17.05
N GLU A 59 -11.88 -9.99 18.31
CA GLU A 59 -11.48 -8.73 18.94
C GLU A 59 -9.96 -8.56 18.95
N LEU A 60 -9.21 -9.60 19.30
CA LEU A 60 -7.75 -9.60 19.32
C LEU A 60 -7.18 -9.40 17.91
N TYR A 61 -7.75 -10.07 16.91
CA TYR A 61 -7.34 -9.91 15.52
C TYR A 61 -7.56 -8.48 15.03
N PHE A 62 -8.76 -7.92 15.22
CA PHE A 62 -9.04 -6.55 14.78
C PHE A 62 -8.20 -5.52 15.54
N LYS A 63 -7.96 -5.73 16.83
CA LYS A 63 -7.08 -4.88 17.63
C LYS A 63 -5.65 -4.91 17.11
N ALA A 64 -5.11 -6.11 16.83
CA ALA A 64 -3.79 -6.28 16.24
C ALA A 64 -3.69 -5.67 14.84
N LYS A 65 -4.69 -5.86 14.00
CA LYS A 65 -4.77 -5.27 12.65
C LYS A 65 -4.82 -3.74 12.71
N LYS A 66 -5.56 -3.16 13.63
CA LYS A 66 -5.63 -1.71 13.85
C LYS A 66 -4.27 -1.14 14.26
N ILE A 67 -3.56 -1.82 15.16
CA ILE A 67 -2.20 -1.44 15.59
C ILE A 67 -1.23 -1.52 14.40
N LYS A 68 -1.23 -2.64 13.67
CA LYS A 68 -0.40 -2.82 12.47
C LYS A 68 -0.62 -1.70 11.46
N ASN A 69 -1.88 -1.36 11.17
CA ASN A 69 -2.21 -0.30 10.22
C ASN A 69 -1.71 1.08 10.68
N LYS A 70 -1.80 1.38 11.99
CA LYS A 70 -1.23 2.61 12.57
C LYS A 70 0.28 2.66 12.38
N PHE A 71 1.01 1.55 12.63
CA PHE A 71 2.46 1.49 12.40
C PHE A 71 2.82 1.65 10.94
N VAL A 72 2.09 0.99 10.03
CA VAL A 72 2.31 1.14 8.58
C VAL A 72 2.11 2.59 8.14
N SER A 73 1.06 3.25 8.63
CA SER A 73 0.80 4.66 8.35
C SER A 73 1.90 5.56 8.91
N PHE A 74 2.35 5.32 10.14
CA PHE A 74 3.46 6.04 10.75
C PHE A 74 4.75 5.91 9.92
N ILE A 75 5.11 4.68 9.53
CA ILE A 75 6.30 4.43 8.71
C ILE A 75 6.20 5.14 7.36
N LYS A 76 5.02 5.15 6.72
CA LYS A 76 4.80 5.89 5.47
C LYS A 76 5.07 7.38 5.65
N ILE A 77 4.46 8.01 6.65
CA ILE A 77 4.65 9.44 6.96
C ILE A 77 6.12 9.74 7.26
N TRP A 78 6.77 8.89 8.05
CA TRP A 78 8.18 9.05 8.40
C TRP A 78 9.09 8.96 7.16
N ARG A 79 8.85 8.00 6.27
CA ARG A 79 9.59 7.87 5.01
C ARG A 79 9.43 9.11 4.13
N TRP A 80 8.21 9.65 4.01
CA TRP A 80 7.97 10.89 3.28
C TRP A 80 8.72 12.08 3.88
N LYS A 81 8.73 12.22 5.20
CA LYS A 81 9.45 13.31 5.88
C LYS A 81 10.96 13.22 5.74
N LYS A 82 11.52 12.02 5.62
CA LYS A 82 12.96 11.80 5.45
C LYS A 82 13.41 11.79 3.99
N ALA A 83 12.50 11.70 3.05
CA ALA A 83 12.83 11.64 1.64
C ALA A 83 13.38 12.98 1.15
N ILE A 84 14.34 12.90 0.24
CA ILE A 84 14.95 14.05 -0.42
C ILE A 84 14.06 14.45 -1.60
N LYS A 85 13.76 15.73 -1.75
CA LYS A 85 13.08 16.21 -2.94
C LYS A 85 14.04 16.24 -4.12
N SER A 86 13.58 15.75 -5.28
CA SER A 86 14.32 15.85 -6.53
C SER A 86 14.60 17.33 -6.84
N SER A 87 15.78 17.60 -7.41
CA SER A 87 16.15 18.93 -7.87
C SER A 87 15.45 19.36 -9.16
N VAL A 88 14.72 18.45 -9.80
CA VAL A 88 13.99 18.73 -11.04
C VAL A 88 12.69 19.44 -10.69
N ASP A 89 12.55 20.67 -11.13
CA ASP A 89 11.41 21.57 -10.90
C ASP A 89 10.57 21.85 -12.14
N THR A 90 10.85 21.10 -13.23
CA THR A 90 10.17 21.24 -14.52
C THR A 90 9.35 20.00 -14.87
N ASP A 91 8.31 20.19 -15.67
CA ASP A 91 7.55 19.12 -16.32
C ASP A 91 8.35 18.49 -17.48
N LEU A 92 7.77 17.51 -18.18
CA LEU A 92 8.43 16.85 -19.31
C LEU A 92 8.60 17.77 -20.55
N TYR A 93 7.98 18.94 -20.54
CA TYR A 93 8.08 19.98 -21.59
C TYR A 93 8.90 21.18 -21.12
N LEU A 94 9.66 21.05 -20.04
CA LEU A 94 10.51 22.10 -19.46
C LEU A 94 9.75 23.31 -18.88
N ASN A 95 8.44 23.22 -18.66
CA ASN A 95 7.69 24.26 -17.96
C ASN A 95 7.89 24.11 -16.44
N LYS A 96 8.01 25.23 -15.72
CA LYS A 96 8.15 25.21 -14.27
C LYS A 96 6.92 24.59 -13.59
N LEU A 97 7.13 23.60 -12.74
CA LEU A 97 6.05 22.92 -12.01
C LEU A 97 5.28 23.87 -11.09
N ASP A 98 5.93 24.91 -10.57
CA ASP A 98 5.28 25.89 -9.69
C ASP A 98 4.18 26.70 -10.38
N SER A 99 4.21 26.81 -11.72
CA SER A 99 3.15 27.48 -12.49
C SER A 99 1.81 26.72 -12.47
N PHE A 100 1.81 25.42 -12.12
CA PHE A 100 0.61 24.59 -12.10
C PHE A 100 0.00 24.51 -10.69
N LYS A 101 -1.33 24.47 -10.63
CA LYS A 101 -2.06 24.23 -9.37
C LYS A 101 -1.71 22.85 -8.81
N ASN A 102 -1.66 22.71 -7.48
CA ASN A 102 -1.36 21.45 -6.80
C ASN A 102 -2.31 20.28 -7.18
N LYS A 103 -3.52 20.60 -7.61
CA LYS A 103 -4.49 19.62 -8.13
C LYS A 103 -3.92 18.83 -9.31
N TYR A 104 -3.13 19.47 -10.18
CA TYR A 104 -2.58 18.89 -11.40
C TYR A 104 -1.15 18.38 -11.25
N LYS A 105 -0.63 18.37 -10.03
CA LYS A 105 0.68 17.81 -9.69
C LYS A 105 0.54 16.53 -8.89
N ILE A 106 1.47 15.61 -9.08
CA ILE A 106 1.58 14.41 -8.28
C ILE A 106 3.02 14.24 -7.80
N GLU A 107 3.16 13.89 -6.54
CA GLU A 107 4.44 13.53 -5.94
C GLU A 107 4.54 12.01 -5.82
N ILE A 108 5.65 11.43 -6.24
CA ILE A 108 5.93 10.01 -6.21
C ILE A 108 7.20 9.78 -5.40
N LEU A 109 7.11 8.93 -4.37
CA LEU A 109 8.25 8.54 -3.56
C LEU A 109 8.86 7.24 -4.10
N GLU A 110 10.09 7.32 -4.61
CA GLU A 110 10.89 6.18 -5.07
C GLU A 110 12.31 6.30 -4.56
N ASN A 111 12.88 5.19 -4.08
CA ASN A 111 14.27 5.12 -3.61
C ASN A 111 14.67 6.27 -2.68
N ASN A 112 13.79 6.63 -1.74
CA ASN A 112 13.99 7.73 -0.78
C ASN A 112 14.05 9.13 -1.40
N THR A 113 13.63 9.27 -2.67
CA THR A 113 13.55 10.55 -3.38
C THR A 113 12.11 10.81 -3.80
N ILE A 114 11.63 12.05 -3.57
CA ILE A 114 10.32 12.51 -4.01
C ILE A 114 10.49 13.19 -5.36
N TYR A 115 9.83 12.65 -6.37
CA TYR A 115 9.73 13.23 -7.71
C TYR A 115 8.37 13.87 -7.88
N THR A 116 8.34 15.09 -8.38
CA THR A 116 7.11 15.82 -8.68
C THR A 116 6.89 15.83 -10.19
N PHE A 117 5.70 15.45 -10.61
CA PHE A 117 5.32 15.43 -12.03
C PHE A 117 4.04 16.22 -12.26
N ARG A 118 3.89 16.78 -13.45
CA ARG A 118 2.59 17.19 -13.95
C ARG A 118 1.78 15.93 -14.26
N LEU A 119 0.55 15.86 -13.72
CA LEU A 119 -0.27 14.65 -13.80
C LEU A 119 -0.59 14.26 -15.26
N SER A 120 -0.95 15.25 -16.10
CA SER A 120 -1.26 15.01 -17.53
C SER A 120 -0.11 14.37 -18.30
N ASP A 121 1.11 14.83 -18.05
CA ASP A 121 2.28 14.34 -18.78
C ASP A 121 2.59 12.90 -18.40
N LEU A 122 2.51 12.60 -17.10
CA LEU A 122 2.74 11.24 -16.59
C LEU A 122 1.66 10.27 -17.10
N VAL A 123 0.42 10.71 -17.17
CA VAL A 123 -0.70 9.91 -17.71
C VAL A 123 -0.52 9.68 -19.21
N ASN A 124 -0.18 10.70 -19.98
CA ASN A 124 0.07 10.54 -21.42
C ASN A 124 1.24 9.58 -21.67
N TYR A 125 2.32 9.70 -20.90
CA TYR A 125 3.45 8.78 -20.99
C TYR A 125 3.04 7.35 -20.62
N TRP A 126 2.14 7.17 -19.64
CA TRP A 126 1.61 5.86 -19.29
C TRP A 126 0.76 5.27 -20.44
N ILE A 127 -0.12 6.08 -21.03
CA ILE A 127 -0.95 5.66 -22.17
C ILE A 127 -0.07 5.21 -23.35
N GLU A 128 0.99 5.96 -23.67
CA GLU A 128 1.94 5.58 -24.72
C GLU A 128 2.68 4.27 -24.39
N SER A 129 3.07 4.07 -23.13
CA SER A 129 3.68 2.81 -22.68
C SER A 129 2.72 1.62 -22.86
N LEU A 130 1.42 1.81 -22.59
CA LEU A 130 0.39 0.77 -22.75
C LEU A 130 0.08 0.47 -24.22
N LYS A 131 0.16 1.48 -25.10
CA LYS A 131 -0.05 1.33 -26.54
C LYS A 131 1.13 0.67 -27.26
N ASN A 132 2.25 0.46 -26.57
CA ASN A 132 3.42 -0.13 -27.20
C ASN A 132 3.09 -1.47 -27.84
N SER A 133 3.53 -1.64 -29.08
CA SER A 133 3.33 -2.86 -29.86
C SER A 133 4.62 -3.23 -30.57
N GLN A 134 4.84 -4.51 -30.75
CA GLN A 134 5.94 -5.05 -31.53
C GLN A 134 5.37 -5.71 -32.79
N GLY A 135 5.42 -5.00 -33.91
CA GLY A 135 4.75 -5.40 -35.12
C GLY A 135 3.23 -5.41 -34.94
N LEU A 136 2.59 -6.54 -35.23
CA LEU A 136 1.13 -6.73 -35.14
C LEU A 136 0.66 -7.10 -33.70
N PHE A 137 1.58 -7.34 -32.79
CA PHE A 137 1.23 -7.80 -31.45
C PHE A 137 1.36 -6.69 -30.41
N SER A 138 0.31 -6.51 -29.62
CA SER A 138 0.34 -5.60 -28.47
C SER A 138 1.33 -6.12 -27.43
N LYS A 139 2.28 -5.28 -27.01
CA LYS A 139 3.28 -5.55 -25.97
C LYS A 139 3.35 -4.37 -25.01
N PRO A 140 2.36 -4.22 -24.11
CA PRO A 140 2.35 -3.11 -23.18
C PRO A 140 3.62 -3.09 -22.31
N LEU A 141 4.17 -1.91 -22.09
CA LEU A 141 5.31 -1.69 -21.23
C LEU A 141 4.85 -1.16 -19.87
N LEU A 142 5.64 -1.47 -18.83
CA LEU A 142 5.45 -0.86 -17.52
C LEU A 142 5.80 0.62 -17.59
N LEU A 143 5.03 1.42 -16.85
CA LEU A 143 5.34 2.84 -16.70
C LEU A 143 6.67 3.00 -15.96
N LYS A 144 7.59 3.74 -16.53
CA LYS A 144 8.87 4.07 -15.94
C LYS A 144 8.89 5.51 -15.44
N ASN A 145 9.69 5.74 -14.42
CA ASN A 145 9.97 7.10 -13.96
C ASN A 145 10.83 7.81 -15.02
N PRO A 146 10.37 8.92 -15.63
CA PRO A 146 11.09 9.62 -16.69
C PRO A 146 12.49 10.10 -16.30
N HIS A 147 12.73 10.35 -14.99
CA HIS A 147 14.04 10.85 -14.52
C HIS A 147 15.04 9.73 -14.21
N THR A 148 14.59 8.54 -13.84
CA THR A 148 15.45 7.43 -13.43
C THR A 148 15.45 6.25 -14.38
N ASN A 149 14.48 6.21 -15.31
CA ASN A 149 14.21 5.07 -16.19
C ASN A 149 13.94 3.74 -15.46
N LEU A 150 13.62 3.80 -14.16
CA LEU A 150 13.22 2.64 -13.35
C LEU A 150 11.71 2.47 -13.37
N ASP A 151 11.25 1.22 -13.28
CA ASP A 151 9.82 0.92 -13.26
C ASP A 151 9.15 1.56 -12.04
N ILE A 152 8.04 2.26 -12.25
CA ILE A 152 7.23 2.81 -11.18
C ILE A 152 6.58 1.67 -10.39
N SER A 153 6.70 1.73 -9.07
CA SER A 153 6.14 0.71 -8.19
C SER A 153 4.61 0.63 -8.34
N LYS A 154 4.06 -0.58 -8.21
CA LYS A 154 2.61 -0.83 -8.28
C LYS A 154 1.81 0.09 -7.34
N HIS A 155 2.35 0.38 -6.16
CA HIS A 155 1.74 1.31 -5.21
C HIS A 155 1.62 2.73 -5.79
N ASN A 156 2.65 3.22 -6.44
CA ASN A 156 2.65 4.54 -7.07
C ASN A 156 1.74 4.60 -8.31
N LEU A 157 1.58 3.50 -9.06
CA LEU A 157 0.61 3.42 -10.14
C LEU A 157 -0.82 3.62 -9.62
N TYR A 158 -1.19 3.00 -8.49
CA TYR A 158 -2.49 3.25 -7.86
C TYR A 158 -2.64 4.71 -7.39
N ASN A 159 -1.58 5.32 -6.84
CA ASN A 159 -1.62 6.73 -6.45
C ASN A 159 -1.88 7.64 -7.66
N ILE A 160 -1.25 7.38 -8.81
CA ILE A 160 -1.49 8.10 -10.05
C ILE A 160 -2.95 7.94 -10.49
N TYR A 161 -3.45 6.71 -10.50
CA TYR A 161 -4.82 6.40 -10.91
C TYR A 161 -5.85 7.12 -10.03
N PHE A 162 -5.75 7.03 -8.72
CA PHE A 162 -6.68 7.71 -7.82
C PHE A 162 -6.58 9.22 -7.92
N LYS A 163 -5.37 9.77 -8.08
CA LYS A 163 -5.19 11.20 -8.30
C LYS A 163 -5.84 11.66 -9.60
N LEU A 164 -5.81 10.83 -10.65
CA LEU A 164 -6.48 11.11 -11.92
C LEU A 164 -8.00 11.19 -11.74
N LEU A 165 -8.59 10.23 -11.02
CA LEU A 165 -10.03 10.24 -10.72
C LEU A 165 -10.44 11.51 -9.95
N ASP A 166 -9.66 11.93 -8.94
CA ASP A 166 -9.93 13.14 -8.15
C ASP A 166 -9.87 14.43 -8.98
N THR A 167 -9.12 14.44 -10.07
CA THR A 167 -9.00 15.63 -10.92
C THR A 167 -10.12 15.79 -11.91
N GLY A 168 -10.92 14.73 -12.15
CA GLY A 168 -11.99 14.73 -13.16
C GLY A 168 -11.47 14.84 -14.59
N PHE A 169 -10.26 14.34 -14.84
CA PHE A 169 -9.80 14.09 -16.21
C PHE A 169 -10.63 12.94 -16.77
N ASN A 170 -11.57 13.25 -17.62
CA ASN A 170 -12.29 12.31 -18.49
C ASN A 170 -11.65 12.32 -19.87
#